data_deaf7c15d3dd3579694f3540cb47c5c3
#
_entry.id   deaf7c15d3dd3579694f3540cb47c5c3
#
_cell.length_a   1.000
_cell.length_b   1.000
_cell.length_c   1.000
_cell.angle_alpha   90.00
_cell.angle_beta   90.00
_cell.angle_gamma   90.00
#
_symmetry.space_group_name_H-M   'P 1'
#
loop_
_entity.id
_entity.type
_entity.pdbx_description
1 polymer ?
#
loop_
_entity_poly.entity_id
_entity_poly.type
_entity_poly.pdbx_seq_one_letter_code
_entity_poly.pdbx_strand_id
1 'polypeptide(L)'
;SKKAKALAESQNVKVNYKIEDFFDIDWSEKQYDNLVGICFQFVPAEMIKEVLRGLRAATKKGGTLLVHGYTPEQINFATGGPKDVTQMYTKETFEDAFNDVEIIVNHEYQMHISEGTGHNGLSALIDFVARC
;
A
#
# COMPACT_ATOMS: atom_id res chain seq x y z
N SER A 1 -7.51 15.25 -5.54
CA SER A 1 -8.97 15.51 -5.63
C SER A 1 -9.32 16.76 -4.83
N LYS A 2 -10.47 17.43 -5.15
CA LYS A 2 -10.96 18.58 -4.38
C LYS A 2 -11.21 18.21 -2.90
N LYS A 3 -11.75 17.03 -2.64
CA LYS A 3 -11.99 16.53 -1.26
C LYS A 3 -10.69 16.41 -0.45
N ALA A 4 -9.62 15.89 -1.05
CA ALA A 4 -8.34 15.74 -0.36
C ALA A 4 -7.73 17.10 0.02
N LYS A 5 -7.83 18.10 -0.88
CA LYS A 5 -7.39 19.48 -0.59
C LYS A 5 -8.18 20.11 0.54
N ALA A 6 -9.52 20.02 0.48
CA ALA A 6 -10.38 20.55 1.53
C ALA A 6 -10.12 19.89 2.90
N LEU A 7 -9.84 18.58 2.91
CA LEU A 7 -9.47 17.88 4.14
C LEU A 7 -8.13 18.39 4.69
N ALA A 8 -7.10 18.52 3.87
CA ALA A 8 -5.81 19.04 4.30
C ALA A 8 -5.93 20.46 4.88
N GLU A 9 -6.70 21.33 4.21
CA GLU A 9 -7.00 22.68 4.68
C GLU A 9 -7.73 22.66 6.04
N SER A 10 -8.75 21.81 6.19
CA SER A 10 -9.50 21.70 7.46
C SER A 10 -8.65 21.21 8.63
N GLN A 11 -7.60 20.44 8.36
CA GLN A 11 -6.66 19.94 9.35
C GLN A 11 -5.41 20.84 9.51
N ASN A 12 -5.37 21.97 8.79
CA ASN A 12 -4.24 22.91 8.78
C ASN A 12 -2.89 22.21 8.46
N VAL A 13 -2.91 21.24 7.52
CA VAL A 13 -1.72 20.54 7.08
C VAL A 13 -1.42 20.86 5.61
N LYS A 14 -0.12 20.96 5.28
CA LYS A 14 0.33 21.16 3.91
C LYS A 14 0.61 19.82 3.25
N VAL A 15 -0.10 19.54 2.17
CA VAL A 15 0.10 18.33 1.34
C VAL A 15 0.46 18.73 -0.08
N ASN A 16 1.53 18.15 -0.61
CA ASN A 16 1.90 18.28 -2.01
C ASN A 16 1.20 17.20 -2.82
N TYR A 17 0.39 17.58 -3.80
CA TYR A 17 -0.34 16.65 -4.66
C TYR A 17 0.32 16.59 -6.02
N LYS A 18 0.63 15.38 -6.51
CA LYS A 18 0.99 15.09 -7.88
C LYS A 18 -0.15 14.30 -8.53
N ILE A 19 -0.48 14.60 -9.77
CA ILE A 19 -1.42 13.81 -10.60
C ILE A 19 -0.56 13.21 -11.70
N GLU A 20 -0.47 11.89 -11.71
CA GLU A 20 0.40 11.14 -12.61
C GLU A 20 -0.25 9.79 -12.87
N ASP A 21 0.00 9.22 -14.04
CA ASP A 21 -0.35 7.81 -14.26
C ASP A 21 0.57 6.95 -13.40
N PHE A 22 -0.03 6.00 -12.69
CA PHE A 22 0.71 5.16 -11.76
C PHE A 22 1.81 4.33 -12.45
N PHE A 23 1.55 3.93 -13.69
CA PHE A 23 2.50 3.12 -14.48
C PHE A 23 3.62 3.94 -15.13
N ASP A 24 3.50 5.27 -15.12
CA ASP A 24 4.53 6.20 -15.63
C ASP A 24 5.44 6.75 -14.51
N ILE A 25 5.25 6.31 -13.26
CA ILE A 25 6.04 6.80 -12.14
C ILE A 25 7.51 6.38 -12.28
N ASP A 26 8.39 7.37 -12.35
CA ASP A 26 9.84 7.14 -12.17
C ASP A 26 10.17 7.04 -10.68
N TRP A 27 10.26 5.82 -10.19
CA TRP A 27 10.56 5.53 -8.78
C TRP A 27 11.98 5.98 -8.36
N SER A 28 12.85 6.30 -9.30
CA SER A 28 14.21 6.79 -9.05
C SER A 28 14.32 8.31 -8.94
N GLU A 29 13.30 9.05 -9.39
CA GLU A 29 13.29 10.53 -9.44
C GLU A 29 13.54 11.14 -8.06
N LYS A 30 12.98 10.54 -7.01
CA LYS A 30 13.04 11.07 -5.65
C LYS A 30 13.00 9.99 -4.61
N GLN A 31 13.77 10.20 -3.54
CA GLN A 31 13.75 9.32 -2.38
C GLN A 31 13.15 10.00 -1.15
N TYR A 32 12.43 9.21 -0.35
CA TYR A 32 11.69 9.64 0.83
C TYR A 32 12.23 8.94 2.08
N ASP A 33 12.16 9.64 3.23
CA ASP A 33 12.53 9.05 4.52
C ASP A 33 11.52 8.00 4.98
N ASN A 34 10.23 8.26 4.66
CA ASN A 34 9.14 7.30 4.89
C ASN A 34 8.28 7.24 3.63
N LEU A 35 7.99 6.03 3.19
CA LEU A 35 7.09 5.77 2.07
C LEU A 35 5.95 4.88 2.54
N VAL A 36 4.72 5.26 2.20
CA VAL A 36 3.51 4.57 2.62
C VAL A 36 2.65 4.25 1.39
N GLY A 37 2.38 2.97 1.16
CA GLY A 37 1.48 2.47 0.14
C GLY A 37 0.25 1.83 0.78
N ILE A 38 -0.94 2.44 0.59
CA ILE A 38 -2.19 1.95 1.20
C ILE A 38 -3.20 1.63 0.10
N CYS A 39 -3.67 0.38 0.07
CA CYS A 39 -4.77 -0.08 -0.78
C CYS A 39 -4.61 0.26 -2.27
N PHE A 40 -3.41 0.13 -2.82
CA PHE A 40 -3.11 0.33 -4.25
C PHE A 40 -3.15 -0.98 -5.06
N GLN A 41 -3.98 -1.93 -4.64
CA GLN A 41 -4.11 -3.27 -5.21
C GLN A 41 -4.98 -3.27 -6.48
N PHE A 42 -4.69 -2.37 -7.39
CA PHE A 42 -5.22 -2.33 -8.77
C PHE A 42 -4.16 -2.72 -9.81
N VAL A 43 -2.96 -3.03 -9.33
CA VAL A 43 -1.82 -3.41 -10.17
C VAL A 43 -1.99 -4.84 -10.67
N PRO A 44 -1.79 -5.12 -11.97
CA PRO A 44 -1.77 -6.49 -12.48
C PRO A 44 -0.77 -7.37 -11.73
N ALA A 45 -1.11 -8.65 -11.55
CA ALA A 45 -0.32 -9.57 -10.73
C ALA A 45 1.15 -9.66 -11.17
N GLU A 46 1.40 -9.67 -12.47
CA GLU A 46 2.73 -9.71 -13.06
C GLU A 46 3.59 -8.48 -12.77
N MET A 47 2.97 -7.35 -12.44
CA MET A 47 3.65 -6.08 -12.14
C MET A 47 3.84 -5.82 -10.64
N ILE A 48 3.20 -6.58 -9.76
CA ILE A 48 3.23 -6.33 -8.30
C ILE A 48 4.66 -6.28 -7.79
N LYS A 49 5.48 -7.25 -8.17
CA LYS A 49 6.88 -7.33 -7.72
C LYS A 49 7.71 -6.12 -8.19
N GLU A 50 7.50 -5.68 -9.42
CA GLU A 50 8.18 -4.49 -9.96
C GLU A 50 7.78 -3.22 -9.22
N VAL A 51 6.49 -3.04 -8.99
CA VAL A 51 5.97 -1.89 -8.23
C VAL A 51 6.49 -1.88 -6.80
N LEU A 52 6.47 -3.02 -6.09
CA LEU A 52 7.02 -3.11 -4.74
C LEU A 52 8.50 -2.74 -4.70
N ARG A 53 9.29 -3.21 -5.67
CA ARG A 53 10.70 -2.82 -5.82
C ARG A 53 10.88 -1.33 -6.14
N GLY A 54 9.96 -0.75 -6.91
CA GLY A 54 9.88 0.69 -7.14
C GLY A 54 9.69 1.47 -5.84
N LEU A 55 8.72 1.06 -5.01
CA LEU A 55 8.52 1.66 -3.68
C LEU A 55 9.80 1.58 -2.82
N ARG A 56 10.49 0.42 -2.86
CA ARG A 56 11.78 0.26 -2.16
C ARG A 56 12.83 1.22 -2.69
N ALA A 57 12.95 1.37 -4.01
CA ALA A 57 13.92 2.28 -4.64
C ALA A 57 13.65 3.75 -4.29
N ALA A 58 12.38 4.14 -4.16
CA ALA A 58 11.96 5.47 -3.74
C ALA A 58 12.09 5.71 -2.22
N THR A 59 12.47 4.69 -1.44
CA THR A 59 12.74 4.83 -0.01
C THR A 59 14.24 4.96 0.24
N LYS A 60 14.66 5.99 0.99
CA LYS A 60 16.07 6.20 1.35
C LYS A 60 16.64 5.01 2.14
N LYS A 61 17.94 4.83 2.06
CA LYS A 61 18.65 3.92 2.96
C LYS A 61 18.45 4.35 4.41
N GLY A 62 18.03 3.41 5.26
CA GLY A 62 17.63 3.65 6.65
C GLY A 62 16.21 4.22 6.81
N GLY A 63 15.51 4.48 5.71
CA GLY A 63 14.11 4.93 5.72
C GLY A 63 13.14 3.80 6.00
N THR A 64 11.86 4.14 6.16
CA THR A 64 10.79 3.19 6.44
C THR A 64 9.87 3.03 5.25
N LEU A 65 9.60 1.79 4.86
CA LEU A 65 8.58 1.42 3.89
C LEU A 65 7.43 0.73 4.63
N LEU A 66 6.21 1.23 4.44
CA LEU A 66 4.98 0.62 4.93
C LEU A 66 4.06 0.31 3.75
N VAL A 67 3.54 -0.91 3.69
CA VAL A 67 2.49 -1.30 2.74
C VAL A 67 1.33 -1.91 3.52
N HIS A 68 0.12 -1.44 3.23
CA HIS A 68 -1.12 -1.97 3.78
C HIS A 68 -2.07 -2.36 2.65
N GLY A 69 -2.75 -3.49 2.82
CA GLY A 69 -3.70 -3.97 1.81
C GLY A 69 -4.54 -5.14 2.29
N TYR A 70 -5.20 -5.78 1.34
CA TYR A 70 -6.05 -6.94 1.57
C TYR A 70 -5.32 -8.24 1.23
N THR A 71 -5.61 -9.30 1.99
CA THR A 71 -5.18 -10.66 1.67
C THR A 71 -6.19 -11.39 0.78
N PRO A 72 -5.83 -12.50 0.11
CA PRO A 72 -6.74 -13.31 -0.71
C PRO A 72 -8.02 -13.75 0.02
N GLU A 73 -7.96 -13.90 1.33
CA GLU A 73 -9.12 -14.27 2.16
C GLU A 73 -10.24 -13.23 2.11
N GLN A 74 -9.92 -11.98 1.77
CA GLN A 74 -10.89 -10.87 1.61
C GLN A 74 -12.02 -11.20 0.63
N ILE A 75 -11.80 -12.08 -0.34
CA ILE A 75 -12.82 -12.47 -1.32
C ILE A 75 -14.07 -13.09 -0.64
N ASN A 76 -13.92 -13.60 0.57
CA ASN A 76 -14.99 -14.19 1.37
C ASN A 76 -15.83 -13.13 2.12
N PHE A 77 -15.41 -11.86 2.10
CA PHE A 77 -16.06 -10.77 2.82
C PHE A 77 -16.64 -9.74 1.85
N ALA A 78 -17.78 -9.18 2.18
CA ALA A 78 -18.48 -8.17 1.37
C ALA A 78 -18.12 -6.73 1.81
N THR A 79 -16.86 -6.49 2.19
CA THR A 79 -16.41 -5.25 2.84
C THR A 79 -15.42 -4.43 2.00
N GLY A 80 -15.48 -4.57 0.69
CA GLY A 80 -14.58 -3.88 -0.24
C GLY A 80 -13.35 -4.71 -0.62
N GLY A 81 -12.29 -4.06 -1.07
CA GLY A 81 -11.09 -4.70 -1.58
C GLY A 81 -11.16 -5.07 -3.07
N PRO A 82 -10.05 -5.57 -3.64
CA PRO A 82 -10.02 -6.08 -5.00
C PRO A 82 -11.00 -7.24 -5.20
N LYS A 83 -11.47 -7.41 -6.43
CA LYS A 83 -12.27 -8.58 -6.83
C LYS A 83 -11.42 -9.72 -7.36
N ASP A 84 -10.19 -9.41 -7.74
CA ASP A 84 -9.21 -10.36 -8.25
C ASP A 84 -8.22 -10.71 -7.15
N VAL A 85 -8.23 -11.96 -6.72
CA VAL A 85 -7.35 -12.48 -5.66
C VAL A 85 -5.87 -12.37 -6.04
N THR A 86 -5.54 -12.35 -7.32
CA THR A 86 -4.16 -12.24 -7.80
C THR A 86 -3.55 -10.85 -7.56
N GLN A 87 -4.39 -9.85 -7.28
CA GLN A 87 -3.96 -8.50 -6.91
C GLN A 87 -3.78 -8.31 -5.41
N MET A 88 -4.14 -9.32 -4.60
CA MET A 88 -4.04 -9.26 -3.15
C MET A 88 -2.67 -9.76 -2.67
N TYR A 89 -2.30 -9.38 -1.46
CA TYR A 89 -0.96 -9.64 -0.93
C TYR A 89 -0.98 -10.75 0.11
N THR A 90 0.07 -11.55 0.11
CA THR A 90 0.42 -12.50 1.18
C THR A 90 1.77 -12.13 1.77
N LYS A 91 2.17 -12.78 2.85
CA LYS A 91 3.51 -12.60 3.41
C LYS A 91 4.59 -12.89 2.38
N GLU A 92 4.42 -13.95 1.61
CA GLU A 92 5.34 -14.38 0.55
C GLU A 92 5.47 -13.32 -0.55
N THR A 93 4.40 -12.56 -0.83
CA THR A 93 4.46 -11.46 -1.82
C THR A 93 5.56 -10.46 -1.46
N PHE A 94 5.69 -10.11 -0.19
CA PHE A 94 6.72 -9.17 0.28
C PHE A 94 8.08 -9.84 0.44
N GLU A 95 8.15 -11.06 0.93
CA GLU A 95 9.39 -11.83 1.06
C GLU A 95 10.06 -12.05 -0.29
N ASP A 96 9.27 -12.33 -1.33
CA ASP A 96 9.76 -12.47 -2.71
C ASP A 96 10.18 -11.15 -3.37
N ALA A 97 9.54 -10.05 -2.98
CA ALA A 97 9.84 -8.73 -3.53
C ALA A 97 11.10 -8.11 -2.91
N PHE A 98 11.33 -8.34 -1.61
CA PHE A 98 12.34 -7.65 -0.83
C PHE A 98 13.38 -8.59 -0.24
N ASN A 99 14.61 -8.48 -0.72
CA ASN A 99 15.77 -9.23 -0.22
C ASN A 99 16.86 -8.33 0.39
N ASP A 100 16.60 -7.02 0.44
CA ASP A 100 17.55 -5.97 0.83
C ASP A 100 16.99 -5.03 1.90
N VAL A 101 16.01 -5.50 2.66
CA VAL A 101 15.37 -4.75 3.75
C VAL A 101 15.35 -5.55 5.04
N GLU A 102 15.30 -4.85 6.17
CA GLU A 102 15.00 -5.44 7.47
C GLU A 102 13.47 -5.45 7.67
N ILE A 103 12.86 -6.62 7.59
CA ILE A 103 11.42 -6.76 7.81
C ILE A 103 11.12 -6.59 9.31
N ILE A 104 10.33 -5.58 9.67
CA ILE A 104 9.89 -5.30 11.04
C ILE A 104 8.52 -5.91 11.30
N VAL A 105 7.60 -5.80 10.34
CA VAL A 105 6.25 -6.38 10.38
C VAL A 105 5.96 -7.04 9.04
N ASN A 106 5.43 -8.25 9.07
CA ASN A 106 4.81 -8.92 7.92
C ASN A 106 3.67 -9.78 8.49
N HIS A 107 2.49 -9.16 8.64
CA HIS A 107 1.41 -9.70 9.45
C HIS A 107 0.07 -9.67 8.73
N GLU A 108 -0.52 -10.86 8.56
CA GLU A 108 -1.89 -11.04 8.07
C GLU A 108 -2.83 -11.16 9.27
N TYR A 109 -3.98 -10.48 9.18
CA TYR A 109 -4.97 -10.48 10.25
C TYR A 109 -6.37 -10.18 9.73
N GLN A 110 -7.37 -10.43 10.58
CA GLN A 110 -8.75 -10.04 10.33
C GLN A 110 -9.18 -9.00 11.34
N MET A 111 -9.87 -7.97 10.88
CA MET A 111 -10.37 -6.89 11.73
C MET A 111 -11.67 -6.32 11.17
N HIS A 112 -12.56 -5.91 12.06
CA HIS A 112 -13.68 -5.04 11.67
C HIS A 112 -13.17 -3.64 11.35
N ILE A 113 -13.38 -3.19 10.11
CA ILE A 113 -13.09 -1.82 9.69
C ILE A 113 -14.38 -1.03 9.55
N SER A 114 -14.30 0.29 9.68
CA SER A 114 -15.40 1.24 9.47
C SER A 114 -14.87 2.47 8.77
N GLU A 115 -14.65 2.34 7.46
CA GLU A 115 -14.02 3.36 6.62
C GLU A 115 -14.98 3.81 5.49
N GLY A 116 -16.17 4.25 5.89
CA GLY A 116 -17.21 4.67 4.97
C GLY A 116 -18.13 3.51 4.53
N THR A 117 -19.05 3.80 3.61
CA THR A 117 -20.14 2.87 3.25
C THR A 117 -19.68 1.64 2.47
N GLY A 118 -18.55 1.73 1.77
CA GLY A 118 -18.02 0.63 0.97
C GLY A 118 -17.01 -0.27 1.73
N HIS A 119 -16.56 0.17 2.90
CA HIS A 119 -15.53 -0.50 3.71
C HIS A 119 -16.00 -0.55 5.16
N ASN A 120 -17.01 -1.38 5.44
CA ASN A 120 -17.59 -1.52 6.77
C ASN A 120 -17.92 -2.97 7.07
N GLY A 121 -17.19 -3.56 8.02
CA GLY A 121 -17.35 -4.95 8.47
C GLY A 121 -16.03 -5.70 8.57
N LEU A 122 -16.11 -7.03 8.73
CA LEU A 122 -14.95 -7.89 8.84
C LEU A 122 -14.14 -7.87 7.53
N SER A 123 -12.84 -7.68 7.65
CA SER A 123 -11.91 -7.62 6.52
C SER A 123 -10.65 -8.41 6.81
N ALA A 124 -10.06 -9.01 5.78
CA ALA A 124 -8.79 -9.72 5.83
C ALA A 124 -7.68 -8.82 5.27
N LEU A 125 -6.74 -8.47 6.11
CA LEU A 125 -5.76 -7.41 5.91
C LEU A 125 -4.33 -7.93 6.08
N ILE A 126 -3.39 -7.20 5.52
CA ILE A 126 -1.95 -7.42 5.72
C ILE A 126 -1.24 -6.09 5.93
N ASP A 127 -0.36 -6.07 6.92
CA ASP A 127 0.58 -4.98 7.17
C ASP A 127 2.00 -5.46 6.91
N PHE A 128 2.73 -4.69 6.13
CA PHE A 128 4.15 -4.86 5.90
C PHE A 128 4.88 -3.57 6.30
N VAL A 129 5.89 -3.70 7.16
CA VAL A 129 6.78 -2.59 7.54
C VAL A 129 8.20 -3.07 7.47
N ALA A 130 9.03 -2.31 6.80
CA ALA A 130 10.45 -2.62 6.68
C ALA A 130 11.32 -1.36 6.83
N ARG A 131 12.55 -1.58 7.28
CA ARG A 131 13.65 -0.60 7.22
C ARG A 131 14.51 -0.91 6.00
N CYS A 132 14.72 0.12 5.20
CA CYS A 132 15.44 0.03 3.92
C CYS A 132 16.94 0.29 4.06
#